data_a01298eec6c6635e353cab882e5e3da5
#
_entry.id   a01298eec6c6635e353cab882e5e3da5
#
_cell.length_a   1.000
_cell.length_b   1.000
_cell.length_c   1.000
_cell.angle_alpha   90.00
_cell.angle_beta   90.00
_cell.angle_gamma   90.00
#
_symmetry.space_group_name_H-M   'P 1'
#
loop_
_entity.id
_entity.type
_entity.pdbx_description
1 polymer ?
#
loop_
_entity_poly.entity_id
_entity_poly.type
_entity_poly.pdbx_seq_one_letter_code
_entity_poly.pdbx_strand_id
1 'polypeptide(L)'
;MRMLASSRERKSYWVSLVSLIAVVPLAVLTGSRGEFVLWLQRRMERPIIIERGSSGHGAGGSWRLASLRRLPGPLPDTNLMLAEVDFAKKADEAVQATLPCALTLTNGAGRRWAALPLPGSLLRAAAPEVVGKPQCSTLTVGESGGRLSIVEIFLVPQQAEGFALSLALTGAPPLLFK
;
A
#
# COMPACT_ATOMS: atom_id res chain seq x y z
N MET A 1 -9.11 35.22 41.94
CA MET A 1 -10.56 34.88 41.85
C MET A 1 -10.67 33.37 41.58
N ARG A 2 -11.00 32.56 42.60
CA ARG A 2 -11.28 31.13 42.46
C ARG A 2 -12.79 31.01 42.19
N MET A 3 -13.19 30.75 40.94
CA MET A 3 -14.55 30.36 40.62
C MET A 3 -14.78 28.94 41.21
N LEU A 4 -15.56 28.89 42.27
CA LEU A 4 -16.06 27.63 42.83
C LEU A 4 -17.12 27.09 41.86
N ALA A 5 -16.69 26.16 40.98
CA ALA A 5 -17.64 25.44 40.11
C ALA A 5 -18.68 24.76 40.97
N SER A 6 -19.97 25.00 40.67
CA SER A 6 -21.09 24.47 41.43
C SER A 6 -21.08 22.93 41.36
N SER A 7 -21.56 22.29 42.42
CA SER A 7 -21.58 20.79 42.48
C SER A 7 -22.39 20.16 41.33
N ARG A 8 -23.27 20.94 40.72
CA ARG A 8 -24.10 20.55 39.56
C ARG A 8 -23.30 20.52 38.27
N GLU A 9 -22.40 21.51 38.06
CA GLU A 9 -21.49 21.56 36.91
C GLU A 9 -20.46 20.41 36.95
N ARG A 10 -19.97 20.09 38.14
CA ARG A 10 -19.04 18.97 38.34
C ARG A 10 -19.68 17.61 38.01
N LYS A 11 -20.95 17.39 38.40
CA LYS A 11 -21.69 16.19 38.05
C LYS A 11 -21.93 16.09 36.53
N SER A 12 -22.33 17.17 35.90
CA SER A 12 -22.54 17.22 34.45
C SER A 12 -21.25 16.91 33.68
N TYR A 13 -20.12 17.46 34.11
CA TYR A 13 -18.82 17.17 33.53
C TYR A 13 -18.46 15.67 33.59
N TRP A 14 -18.64 15.05 34.75
CA TRP A 14 -18.34 13.61 34.92
C TRP A 14 -19.27 12.73 34.09
N VAL A 15 -20.54 13.07 33.99
CA VAL A 15 -21.49 12.34 33.13
C VAL A 15 -21.09 12.45 31.65
N SER A 16 -20.73 13.65 31.18
CA SER A 16 -20.26 13.85 29.81
C SER A 16 -18.96 13.08 29.53
N LEU A 17 -18.02 13.08 30.48
CA LEU A 17 -16.75 12.38 30.33
C LEU A 17 -16.96 10.86 30.23
N VAL A 18 -17.79 10.29 31.11
CA VAL A 18 -18.13 8.87 31.09
C VAL A 18 -18.87 8.49 29.80
N SER A 19 -19.80 9.33 29.35
CA SER A 19 -20.49 9.12 28.07
C SER A 19 -19.51 9.13 26.90
N LEU A 20 -18.55 10.06 26.87
CA LEU A 20 -17.53 10.14 25.82
C LEU A 20 -16.65 8.86 25.80
N ILE A 21 -16.21 8.40 26.97
CA ILE A 21 -15.40 7.19 27.12
C ILE A 21 -16.15 5.93 26.65
N ALA A 22 -17.47 5.91 26.77
CA ALA A 22 -18.29 4.78 26.31
C ALA A 22 -18.65 4.89 24.81
N VAL A 23 -19.07 6.06 24.36
CA VAL A 23 -19.60 6.28 23.00
C VAL A 23 -18.48 6.25 21.94
N VAL A 24 -17.30 6.82 22.24
CA VAL A 24 -16.19 6.85 21.28
C VAL A 24 -15.70 5.45 20.93
N PRO A 25 -15.37 4.56 21.86
CA PRO A 25 -15.00 3.17 21.52
C PRO A 25 -16.11 2.43 20.78
N LEU A 26 -17.38 2.64 21.17
CA LEU A 26 -18.52 2.00 20.51
C LEU A 26 -18.66 2.48 19.06
N ALA A 27 -18.51 3.76 18.81
CA ALA A 27 -18.53 4.34 17.46
C ALA A 27 -17.37 3.84 16.61
N VAL A 28 -16.17 3.75 17.18
CA VAL A 28 -14.99 3.20 16.50
C VAL A 28 -15.20 1.71 16.19
N LEU A 29 -15.69 0.93 17.13
CA LEU A 29 -15.94 -0.51 16.94
C LEU A 29 -17.05 -0.78 15.91
N THR A 30 -18.07 0.06 15.82
CA THR A 30 -19.14 -0.10 14.83
C THR A 30 -18.77 0.42 13.46
N GLY A 31 -18.05 1.56 13.39
CA GLY A 31 -17.67 2.20 12.12
C GLY A 31 -16.48 1.51 11.43
N SER A 32 -15.55 0.94 12.18
CA SER A 32 -14.30 0.39 11.64
C SER A 32 -14.25 -1.15 11.59
N ARG A 33 -15.35 -1.84 11.87
CA ARG A 33 -15.38 -3.32 11.87
C ARG A 33 -14.84 -3.93 10.57
N GLY A 34 -15.25 -3.39 9.43
CA GLY A 34 -14.79 -3.86 8.12
C GLY A 34 -13.29 -3.64 7.92
N GLU A 35 -12.81 -2.45 8.23
CA GLU A 35 -11.39 -2.07 8.10
C GLU A 35 -10.51 -2.87 9.07
N PHE A 36 -10.96 -3.08 10.31
CA PHE A 36 -10.22 -3.84 11.32
C PHE A 36 -10.11 -5.33 10.97
N VAL A 37 -11.20 -5.95 10.49
CA VAL A 37 -11.19 -7.34 10.03
C VAL A 37 -10.28 -7.50 8.82
N LEU A 38 -10.35 -6.59 7.84
CA LEU A 38 -9.45 -6.58 6.68
C LEU A 38 -7.98 -6.37 7.09
N TRP A 39 -7.72 -5.51 8.08
CA TRP A 39 -6.37 -5.29 8.61
C TRP A 39 -5.83 -6.54 9.32
N LEU A 40 -6.68 -7.21 10.11
CA LEU A 40 -6.32 -8.45 10.81
C LEU A 40 -6.05 -9.60 9.82
N GLN A 41 -6.89 -9.76 8.82
CA GLN A 41 -6.71 -10.74 7.74
C GLN A 41 -5.41 -10.52 7.00
N ARG A 42 -5.12 -9.27 6.56
CA ARG A 42 -3.85 -8.92 5.91
C ARG A 42 -2.62 -9.20 6.76
N ARG A 43 -2.75 -9.13 8.08
CA ARG A 43 -1.62 -9.38 9.00
C ARG A 43 -1.39 -10.86 9.28
N MET A 44 -2.42 -11.70 9.13
CA MET A 44 -2.35 -13.16 9.35
C MET A 44 -2.02 -13.93 8.08
N GLU A 45 -2.22 -13.35 6.91
CA GLU A 45 -1.90 -13.99 5.64
C GLU A 45 -0.38 -14.05 5.46
N ARG A 46 0.14 -15.26 5.34
CA ARG A 46 1.55 -15.47 5.03
C ARG A 46 1.81 -15.04 3.59
N PRO A 47 2.81 -14.17 3.33
CA PRO A 47 3.13 -13.76 1.99
C PRO A 47 3.64 -14.98 1.17
N ILE A 48 3.22 -15.05 -0.08
CA ILE A 48 3.81 -16.00 -1.05
C ILE A 48 5.13 -15.40 -1.51
N ILE A 49 6.23 -16.10 -1.19
CA ILE A 49 7.57 -15.66 -1.57
C ILE A 49 7.83 -16.05 -3.02
N ILE A 50 8.26 -15.11 -3.83
CA ILE A 50 8.57 -15.28 -5.24
C ILE A 50 10.00 -14.82 -5.46
N GLU A 51 10.82 -15.68 -6.04
CA GLU A 51 12.18 -15.34 -6.41
C GLU A 51 12.20 -14.39 -7.62
N ARG A 52 13.21 -13.53 -7.67
CA ARG A 52 13.38 -12.59 -8.81
C ARG A 52 13.43 -13.34 -10.12
N GLY A 53 12.71 -12.83 -11.10
CA GLY A 53 12.59 -13.45 -12.43
C GLY A 53 11.48 -14.51 -12.53
N SER A 54 10.96 -14.98 -11.40
CA SER A 54 9.82 -15.91 -11.36
C SER A 54 8.50 -15.16 -11.35
N SER A 55 7.42 -15.85 -11.73
CA SER A 55 6.05 -15.33 -11.69
C SER A 55 5.29 -15.92 -10.52
N GLY A 56 4.55 -15.09 -9.80
CA GLY A 56 3.59 -15.51 -8.79
C GLY A 56 2.17 -15.48 -9.30
N HIS A 57 1.33 -16.38 -8.84
CA HIS A 57 -0.09 -16.41 -9.19
C HIS A 57 -0.92 -15.84 -8.04
N GLY A 58 -1.83 -14.96 -8.37
CA GLY A 58 -2.75 -14.35 -7.39
C GLY A 58 -3.74 -13.43 -8.08
N ALA A 59 -4.93 -13.33 -7.48
CA ALA A 59 -5.93 -12.34 -7.88
C ALA A 59 -6.25 -12.35 -9.39
N GLY A 60 -6.53 -13.53 -9.95
CA GLY A 60 -7.00 -13.65 -11.32
C GLY A 60 -5.91 -13.52 -12.40
N GLY A 61 -4.62 -13.57 -12.02
CA GLY A 61 -3.57 -13.48 -13.00
C GLY A 61 -2.19 -13.91 -12.50
N SER A 62 -1.19 -13.75 -13.35
CA SER A 62 0.20 -13.94 -12.99
C SER A 62 0.91 -12.59 -12.87
N TRP A 63 1.73 -12.45 -11.83
CA TRP A 63 2.47 -11.26 -11.48
C TRP A 63 3.96 -11.55 -11.51
N ARG A 64 4.73 -10.67 -12.12
CA ARG A 64 6.18 -10.80 -12.19
C ARG A 64 6.84 -9.46 -11.94
N LEU A 65 7.85 -9.42 -11.09
CA LEU A 65 8.72 -8.28 -10.96
C LEU A 65 9.62 -8.20 -12.20
N ALA A 66 9.34 -7.26 -13.09
CA ALA A 66 10.09 -7.05 -14.32
C ALA A 66 11.42 -6.35 -14.03
N SER A 67 11.39 -5.28 -13.23
CA SER A 67 12.60 -4.57 -12.84
C SER A 67 12.46 -3.88 -11.48
N LEU A 68 13.59 -3.74 -10.79
CA LEU A 68 13.73 -2.90 -9.59
C LEU A 68 15.03 -2.13 -9.73
N ARG A 69 14.95 -0.84 -10.09
CA ARG A 69 16.09 0.01 -10.42
C ARG A 69 16.24 1.13 -9.42
N ARG A 70 17.50 1.49 -9.14
CA ARG A 70 17.84 2.64 -8.31
C ARG A 70 18.15 3.84 -9.22
N LEU A 71 17.55 4.97 -8.91
CA LEU A 71 17.74 6.24 -9.58
C LEU A 71 18.18 7.30 -8.56
N PRO A 72 18.87 8.36 -8.96
CA PRO A 72 19.18 9.48 -8.06
C PRO A 72 17.92 10.09 -7.46
N GLY A 73 17.92 10.33 -6.16
CA GLY A 73 16.81 10.97 -5.46
C GLY A 73 16.81 12.49 -5.63
N PRO A 74 15.67 13.16 -5.43
CA PRO A 74 15.55 14.61 -5.50
C PRO A 74 16.13 15.32 -4.28
N LEU A 75 16.40 14.60 -3.20
CA LEU A 75 16.95 15.14 -1.95
C LEU A 75 18.36 14.56 -1.71
N PRO A 76 19.25 15.30 -1.03
CA PRO A 76 20.52 14.76 -0.56
C PRO A 76 20.33 13.46 0.22
N ASP A 77 21.25 12.52 0.10
CA ASP A 77 21.25 11.23 0.79
C ASP A 77 20.02 10.35 0.55
N THR A 78 19.28 10.59 -0.55
CA THR A 78 18.14 9.77 -0.96
C THR A 78 18.32 9.19 -2.35
N ASN A 79 17.64 8.07 -2.59
CA ASN A 79 17.47 7.45 -3.90
C ASN A 79 15.98 7.23 -4.19
N LEU A 80 15.66 7.20 -5.47
CA LEU A 80 14.39 6.69 -5.95
C LEU A 80 14.56 5.22 -6.35
N MET A 81 13.68 4.37 -5.84
CA MET A 81 13.58 2.99 -6.32
C MET A 81 12.39 2.89 -7.25
N LEU A 82 12.66 2.58 -8.51
CA LEU A 82 11.65 2.35 -9.54
C LEU A 82 11.37 0.86 -9.63
N ALA A 83 10.15 0.45 -9.30
CA ALA A 83 9.68 -0.92 -9.45
C ALA A 83 8.74 -1.01 -10.64
N GLU A 84 8.97 -1.99 -11.50
CA GLU A 84 8.12 -2.33 -12.63
C GLU A 84 7.61 -3.75 -12.45
N VAL A 85 6.28 -3.91 -12.43
CA VAL A 85 5.61 -5.20 -12.21
C VAL A 85 4.71 -5.48 -13.39
N ASP A 86 4.96 -6.62 -14.03
CA ASP A 86 4.12 -7.12 -15.12
C ASP A 86 2.95 -7.92 -14.55
N PHE A 87 1.78 -7.65 -15.04
CA PHE A 87 0.57 -8.43 -14.82
C PHE A 87 0.11 -9.06 -16.13
N ALA A 88 -0.19 -10.35 -16.08
CA ALA A 88 -0.84 -11.06 -17.19
C ALA A 88 -2.14 -11.70 -16.71
N LYS A 89 -3.26 -11.30 -17.31
CA LYS A 89 -4.59 -11.82 -17.00
C LYS A 89 -4.69 -13.29 -17.40
N LYS A 90 -5.29 -14.11 -16.56
CA LYS A 90 -5.70 -15.46 -16.92
C LYS A 90 -7.07 -15.41 -17.63
N ALA A 91 -7.22 -16.16 -18.72
CA ALA A 91 -8.33 -16.01 -19.67
C ALA A 91 -9.74 -16.17 -19.05
N ASP A 92 -9.88 -16.94 -17.98
CA ASP A 92 -11.19 -17.37 -17.43
C ASP A 92 -11.55 -16.74 -16.08
N GLU A 93 -10.77 -15.83 -15.54
CA GLU A 93 -11.06 -15.25 -14.22
C GLU A 93 -11.50 -13.78 -14.30
N ALA A 94 -12.58 -13.47 -13.58
CA ALA A 94 -13.07 -12.10 -13.43
C ALA A 94 -12.05 -11.27 -12.58
N VAL A 95 -11.23 -10.48 -13.26
CA VAL A 95 -10.19 -9.62 -12.63
C VAL A 95 -10.77 -8.47 -11.81
N GLN A 96 -12.07 -8.19 -11.94
CA GLN A 96 -12.71 -7.04 -11.29
C GLN A 96 -12.65 -7.02 -9.76
N ALA A 97 -12.46 -8.18 -9.11
CA ALA A 97 -12.49 -8.25 -7.64
C ALA A 97 -11.16 -7.90 -6.97
N THR A 98 -10.09 -7.67 -7.71
CA THR A 98 -8.72 -7.68 -7.17
C THR A 98 -7.97 -6.36 -7.22
N LEU A 99 -8.58 -5.34 -7.79
CA LEU A 99 -8.03 -3.98 -7.83
C LEU A 99 -8.86 -3.06 -6.92
N PRO A 100 -8.25 -2.16 -6.20
CA PRO A 100 -6.88 -1.66 -6.32
C PRO A 100 -5.82 -2.57 -5.67
N CYS A 101 -4.61 -2.53 -6.23
CA CYS A 101 -3.41 -3.14 -5.65
C CYS A 101 -2.63 -2.12 -4.80
N ALA A 102 -1.75 -2.60 -3.95
CA ALA A 102 -0.82 -1.74 -3.21
C ALA A 102 0.58 -2.36 -3.22
N LEU A 103 1.56 -1.56 -3.66
CA LEU A 103 2.96 -1.93 -3.64
C LEU A 103 3.66 -1.29 -2.46
N THR A 104 4.45 -2.08 -1.74
CA THR A 104 5.25 -1.63 -0.60
C THR A 104 6.67 -2.19 -0.77
N LEU A 105 7.66 -1.30 -0.74
CA LEU A 105 9.05 -1.70 -0.73
C LEU A 105 9.47 -1.99 0.72
N THR A 106 10.18 -3.08 0.95
CA THR A 106 10.70 -3.47 2.26
C THR A 106 12.19 -3.78 2.16
N ASN A 107 12.90 -3.78 3.29
CA ASN A 107 14.27 -4.28 3.34
C ASN A 107 14.44 -5.36 4.42
N GLY A 108 15.61 -5.99 4.43
CA GLY A 108 15.94 -7.02 5.41
C GLY A 108 15.88 -6.56 6.88
N ALA A 109 15.99 -5.25 7.15
CA ALA A 109 15.84 -4.65 8.48
C ALA A 109 14.38 -4.38 8.88
N GLY A 110 13.40 -4.77 8.06
CA GLY A 110 11.97 -4.60 8.34
C GLY A 110 11.43 -3.19 8.09
N ARG A 111 12.24 -2.27 7.55
CA ARG A 111 11.75 -0.95 7.13
C ARG A 111 10.84 -1.09 5.93
N ARG A 112 9.82 -0.22 5.86
CA ARG A 112 8.82 -0.21 4.79
C ARG A 112 8.70 1.19 4.20
N TRP A 113 8.56 1.24 2.87
CA TRP A 113 8.33 2.48 2.12
C TRP A 113 7.07 2.30 1.28
N ALA A 114 6.17 3.25 1.39
CA ALA A 114 4.99 3.32 0.53
C ALA A 114 5.37 3.92 -0.83
N ALA A 115 4.60 3.57 -1.83
CA ALA A 115 4.72 4.18 -3.15
C ALA A 115 4.42 5.69 -3.09
N LEU A 116 5.17 6.47 -3.84
CA LEU A 116 5.01 7.92 -3.94
C LEU A 116 4.25 8.27 -5.23
N PRO A 117 3.19 9.07 -5.13
CA PRO A 117 2.60 9.69 -6.31
C PRO A 117 3.57 10.78 -6.81
N LEU A 118 4.39 10.46 -7.81
CA LEU A 118 5.28 11.46 -8.40
C LEU A 118 4.56 12.27 -9.47
N PRO A 119 4.76 13.59 -9.49
CA PRO A 119 4.34 14.43 -10.62
C PRO A 119 4.98 13.93 -11.91
N GLY A 120 4.21 13.87 -12.99
CA GLY A 120 4.69 13.38 -14.29
C GLY A 120 5.90 14.12 -14.84
N SER A 121 6.18 15.35 -14.38
CA SER A 121 7.38 16.12 -14.73
C SER A 121 8.67 15.52 -14.13
N LEU A 122 8.62 15.12 -12.86
CA LEU A 122 9.75 14.47 -12.20
C LEU A 122 9.98 13.07 -12.75
N LEU A 123 8.91 12.36 -13.07
CA LEU A 123 8.99 11.04 -13.70
C LEU A 123 9.64 11.12 -15.09
N ARG A 124 9.28 12.13 -15.89
CA ARG A 124 9.90 12.37 -17.19
C ARG A 124 11.40 12.66 -17.11
N ALA A 125 11.82 13.36 -16.08
CA ALA A 125 13.24 13.69 -15.89
C ALA A 125 14.05 12.47 -15.41
N ALA A 126 13.48 11.64 -14.53
CA ALA A 126 14.19 10.53 -13.91
C ALA A 126 14.09 9.21 -14.71
N ALA A 127 12.97 8.96 -15.38
CA ALA A 127 12.68 7.71 -16.10
C ALA A 127 11.64 7.95 -17.21
N PRO A 128 12.04 8.56 -18.34
CA PRO A 128 11.11 8.93 -19.42
C PRO A 128 10.40 7.72 -20.04
N GLU A 129 11.00 6.54 -19.99
CA GLU A 129 10.47 5.30 -20.56
C GLU A 129 9.26 4.72 -19.82
N VAL A 130 9.01 5.19 -18.60
CA VAL A 130 7.86 4.72 -17.80
C VAL A 130 6.71 5.72 -17.74
N VAL A 131 6.86 6.86 -18.39
CA VAL A 131 5.82 7.88 -18.46
C VAL A 131 4.58 7.33 -19.16
N GLY A 132 3.42 7.47 -18.53
CA GLY A 132 2.14 6.95 -19.04
C GLY A 132 1.84 5.52 -18.67
N LYS A 133 2.75 4.80 -18.02
CA LYS A 133 2.41 3.50 -17.42
C LYS A 133 1.51 3.71 -16.19
N PRO A 134 0.51 2.84 -15.98
CA PRO A 134 -0.40 2.95 -14.85
C PRO A 134 0.33 2.68 -13.53
N GLN A 135 -0.19 3.29 -12.46
CA GLN A 135 0.18 3.00 -11.08
C GLN A 135 -0.86 2.06 -10.45
N CYS A 136 -0.50 1.33 -9.42
CA CYS A 136 -1.40 0.42 -8.71
C CYS A 136 -2.68 1.11 -8.21
N SER A 137 -2.55 2.35 -7.71
CA SER A 137 -3.66 3.15 -7.20
C SER A 137 -4.64 3.65 -8.28
N THR A 138 -4.17 3.75 -9.53
CA THR A 138 -4.96 4.25 -10.67
C THR A 138 -5.35 3.15 -11.65
N LEU A 139 -5.05 1.91 -11.30
CA LEU A 139 -5.27 0.79 -12.18
C LEU A 139 -6.77 0.52 -12.34
N THR A 140 -7.29 0.79 -13.52
CA THR A 140 -8.60 0.32 -13.99
C THR A 140 -8.36 -0.79 -15.00
N VAL A 141 -8.80 -2.01 -14.67
CA VAL A 141 -8.76 -3.10 -15.65
C VAL A 141 -9.84 -2.86 -16.67
N GLY A 142 -9.44 -2.29 -17.79
CA GLY A 142 -10.26 -2.28 -18.99
C GLY A 142 -10.44 -3.70 -19.55
N GLU A 143 -11.42 -3.88 -20.41
CA GLU A 143 -11.76 -5.15 -21.07
C GLU A 143 -10.65 -5.73 -21.97
N SER A 144 -9.53 -5.03 -22.12
CA SER A 144 -8.39 -5.46 -22.92
C SER A 144 -7.63 -6.57 -22.21
N GLY A 145 -7.98 -7.81 -22.55
CA GLY A 145 -7.19 -8.98 -22.15
C GLY A 145 -5.76 -8.86 -22.67
N GLY A 146 -4.82 -8.53 -21.81
CA GLY A 146 -3.44 -8.30 -22.20
C GLY A 146 -2.47 -8.29 -21.03
N ARG A 147 -1.22 -8.13 -21.34
CA ARG A 147 -0.17 -7.82 -20.36
C ARG A 147 -0.27 -6.34 -19.99
N LEU A 148 -0.15 -6.06 -18.72
CA LEU A 148 -0.13 -4.73 -18.17
C LEU A 148 1.16 -4.55 -17.38
N SER A 149 1.88 -3.47 -17.62
CA SER A 149 3.08 -3.12 -16.84
C SER A 149 2.74 -1.96 -15.91
N ILE A 150 2.87 -2.20 -14.63
CA ILE A 150 2.57 -1.25 -13.55
C ILE A 150 3.89 -0.72 -13.03
N VAL A 151 3.93 0.59 -12.77
CA VAL A 151 5.13 1.26 -12.28
C VAL A 151 4.86 1.96 -10.97
N GLU A 152 5.74 1.73 -9.99
CA GLU A 152 5.71 2.44 -8.71
C GLU A 152 7.10 2.94 -8.33
N ILE A 153 7.12 4.04 -7.58
CA ILE A 153 8.36 4.69 -7.17
C ILE A 153 8.36 4.88 -5.65
N PHE A 154 9.53 4.65 -5.06
CA PHE A 154 9.73 4.73 -3.62
C PHE A 154 10.92 5.64 -3.34
N LEU A 155 10.78 6.54 -2.36
CA LEU A 155 11.89 7.32 -1.86
C LEU A 155 12.55 6.57 -0.70
N VAL A 156 13.83 6.27 -0.84
CA VAL A 156 14.58 5.49 0.13
C VAL A 156 15.88 6.22 0.52
N PRO A 157 16.40 6.03 1.72
CA PRO A 157 17.73 6.49 2.08
C PRO A 157 18.79 5.86 1.18
N GLN A 158 19.86 6.61 0.89
CA GLN A 158 20.94 6.17 -0.01
C GLN A 158 21.62 4.87 0.47
N GLN A 159 21.72 4.69 1.78
CA GLN A 159 22.36 3.51 2.40
C GLN A 159 21.42 2.29 2.48
N ALA A 160 20.16 2.41 2.09
CA ALA A 160 19.22 1.30 2.19
C ALA A 160 19.53 0.24 1.12
N GLU A 161 19.54 -1.02 1.55
CA GLU A 161 19.87 -2.19 0.73
C GLU A 161 18.97 -3.38 1.06
N GLY A 162 19.10 -4.48 0.28
CA GLY A 162 18.37 -5.71 0.53
C GLY A 162 16.87 -5.57 0.33
N PHE A 163 16.48 -4.91 -0.76
CA PHE A 163 15.08 -4.63 -1.05
C PHE A 163 14.30 -5.87 -1.50
N ALA A 164 13.09 -6.00 -0.98
CA ALA A 164 12.04 -6.89 -1.44
C ALA A 164 10.78 -6.06 -1.71
N LEU A 165 10.03 -6.43 -2.75
CA LEU A 165 8.79 -5.76 -3.12
C LEU A 165 7.60 -6.61 -2.68
N SER A 166 6.71 -6.03 -1.88
CA SER A 166 5.45 -6.65 -1.47
C SER A 166 4.30 -6.08 -2.30
N LEU A 167 3.57 -6.95 -2.97
CA LEU A 167 2.34 -6.63 -3.69
C LEU A 167 1.16 -7.16 -2.90
N ALA A 168 0.35 -6.26 -2.36
CA ALA A 168 -0.90 -6.59 -1.71
C ALA A 168 -2.05 -6.46 -2.71
N LEU A 169 -2.88 -7.50 -2.77
CA LEU A 169 -4.05 -7.61 -3.64
C LEU A 169 -5.28 -7.80 -2.77
N THR A 170 -6.41 -7.22 -3.17
CA THR A 170 -7.66 -7.40 -2.43
C THR A 170 -8.14 -8.84 -2.57
N GLY A 171 -8.42 -9.51 -1.45
CA GLY A 171 -8.94 -10.88 -1.43
C GLY A 171 -7.94 -12.00 -1.78
N ALA A 172 -6.63 -11.69 -1.83
CA ALA A 172 -5.59 -12.67 -2.06
C ALA A 172 -4.39 -12.46 -1.12
N PRO A 173 -3.63 -13.51 -0.80
CA PRO A 173 -2.40 -13.39 -0.03
C PRO A 173 -1.41 -12.44 -0.71
N PRO A 174 -0.66 -11.63 0.04
CA PRO A 174 0.33 -10.74 -0.55
C PRO A 174 1.47 -11.52 -1.20
N LEU A 175 1.94 -11.04 -2.35
CA LEU A 175 3.10 -11.58 -3.05
C LEU A 175 4.36 -10.82 -2.62
N LEU A 176 5.42 -11.52 -2.27
CA LEU A 176 6.70 -10.94 -1.85
C LEU A 176 7.80 -11.36 -2.82
N PHE A 177 8.26 -10.43 -3.64
CA PHE A 177 9.38 -10.60 -4.57
C PHE A 177 10.70 -10.29 -3.87
N LYS A 178 11.62 -11.28 -3.84
CA LYS A 178 12.93 -11.18 -3.20
C LYS A 178 14.07 -11.22 -4.21
#